data_e9070c1f4c10245198805c09ba49fc10
#
_entry.id   e9070c1f4c10245198805c09ba49fc10
#
_cell.length_a   1.000
_cell.length_b   1.000
_cell.length_c   1.000
_cell.angle_alpha   90.00
_cell.angle_beta   90.00
_cell.angle_gamma   90.00
#
_symmetry.space_group_name_H-M   'P 1'
#
loop_
_entity.id
_entity.type
_entity.pdbx_description
1 polymer ?
#
loop_
_entity_poly.entity_id
_entity_poly.type
_entity_poly.pdbx_seq_one_letter_code
_entity_poly.pdbx_strand_id
1 'polypeptide(L)'
;MDARIWLTGEGGEPRSVALEGERTVVGRSPEAEITIEDEAVSWNHLEIECRGDVLMATDLDSRNGTALNGEPLDRPRRLRDGDVLVVGGHRLEIAQGNLGPVQRTVASAEPSVALTEEERATAAALVAPYRSEGAFAGRPATRAEIAEALHVSERTAQRRLDALAAKLDVPGDAGRERPRLVAARVIELGLDR
;
A
#
# COMPACT_ATOMS: atom_id res chain seq x y z
N MET A 1 -23.21 2.77 11.97
CA MET A 1 -21.96 3.52 11.74
C MET A 1 -21.82 3.73 10.25
N ASP A 2 -21.65 4.96 9.76
CA ASP A 2 -21.38 5.20 8.35
C ASP A 2 -19.88 5.15 8.13
N ALA A 3 -19.38 4.00 7.73
CA ALA A 3 -17.97 3.82 7.36
C ALA A 3 -17.89 3.52 5.87
N ARG A 4 -16.88 4.06 5.21
CA ARG A 4 -16.63 3.90 3.78
C ARG A 4 -15.16 3.61 3.52
N ILE A 5 -14.91 2.94 2.44
CA ILE A 5 -13.57 2.77 1.87
C ILE A 5 -13.50 3.55 0.57
N TRP A 6 -12.47 4.38 0.44
CA TRP A 6 -12.07 4.96 -0.83
C TRP A 6 -11.01 4.08 -1.46
N LEU A 7 -11.37 3.41 -2.54
CA LEU A 7 -10.46 2.56 -3.31
C LEU A 7 -9.87 3.37 -4.46
N THR A 8 -8.54 3.46 -4.49
CA THR A 8 -7.79 4.04 -5.60
C THR A 8 -6.85 2.98 -6.15
N GLY A 9 -7.06 2.57 -7.41
CA GLY A 9 -6.22 1.63 -8.14
C GLY A 9 -5.35 2.34 -9.19
N GLU A 10 -4.50 1.59 -9.87
CA GLU A 10 -3.68 2.12 -10.98
C GLU A 10 -4.55 2.67 -12.10
N GLY A 11 -4.45 3.98 -12.34
CA GLY A 11 -5.11 4.65 -13.46
C GLY A 11 -6.64 4.76 -13.40
N GLY A 12 -7.28 4.27 -12.31
CA GLY A 12 -8.72 4.34 -12.10
C GLY A 12 -9.16 5.58 -11.32
N GLU A 13 -10.40 6.05 -11.58
CA GLU A 13 -11.01 7.05 -10.73
C GLU A 13 -11.26 6.46 -9.32
N PRO A 14 -11.05 7.24 -8.25
CA PRO A 14 -11.35 6.80 -6.90
C PRO A 14 -12.82 6.40 -6.78
N ARG A 15 -13.09 5.19 -6.30
CA ARG A 15 -14.45 4.75 -5.99
C ARG A 15 -14.65 4.60 -4.50
N SER A 16 -15.82 4.98 -4.00
CA SER A 16 -16.18 4.74 -2.60
C SER A 16 -17.11 3.55 -2.48
N VAL A 17 -16.83 2.69 -1.50
CA VAL A 17 -17.66 1.55 -1.14
C VAL A 17 -18.07 1.72 0.32
N ALA A 18 -19.38 1.65 0.59
CA ALA A 18 -19.89 1.64 1.96
C ALA A 18 -19.55 0.30 2.63
N LEU A 19 -19.12 0.34 3.88
CA LEU A 19 -18.98 -0.86 4.70
C LEU A 19 -20.36 -1.21 5.29
N GLU A 20 -21.08 -2.09 4.59
CA GLU A 20 -22.41 -2.54 5.00
C GLU A 20 -22.29 -3.90 5.68
N GLY A 21 -22.84 -4.02 6.89
CA GLY A 21 -22.80 -5.27 7.65
C GLY A 21 -21.68 -5.36 8.68
N GLU A 22 -21.55 -6.54 9.28
CA GLU A 22 -20.56 -6.81 10.33
C GLU A 22 -19.19 -7.21 9.77
N ARG A 23 -19.14 -7.61 8.48
CA ARG A 23 -17.96 -8.14 7.82
C ARG A 23 -17.94 -7.73 6.37
N THR A 24 -16.78 -7.32 5.89
CA THR A 24 -16.50 -7.00 4.50
C THR A 24 -15.18 -7.66 4.09
N VAL A 25 -15.22 -8.50 3.07
CA VAL A 25 -14.02 -9.12 2.48
C VAL A 25 -13.56 -8.29 1.27
N VAL A 26 -12.28 -8.02 1.21
CA VAL A 26 -11.60 -7.44 0.07
C VAL A 26 -10.77 -8.53 -0.59
N GLY A 27 -10.92 -8.70 -1.88
CA GLY A 27 -10.18 -9.73 -2.58
C GLY A 27 -10.39 -9.73 -4.08
N ARG A 28 -9.75 -10.66 -4.78
CA ARG A 28 -9.93 -10.85 -6.22
C ARG A 28 -11.18 -11.68 -6.56
N SER A 29 -11.76 -12.32 -5.56
CA SER A 29 -13.00 -13.09 -5.74
C SER A 29 -14.13 -12.20 -6.24
N PRO A 30 -14.92 -12.63 -7.25
CA PRO A 30 -16.15 -11.94 -7.61
C PRO A 30 -17.22 -12.01 -6.50
N GLU A 31 -17.03 -12.88 -5.50
CA GLU A 31 -17.91 -13.02 -4.34
C GLU A 31 -17.47 -12.12 -3.16
N ALA A 32 -16.31 -11.44 -3.28
CA ALA A 32 -15.86 -10.48 -2.28
C ALA A 32 -16.71 -9.20 -2.35
N GLU A 33 -17.08 -8.66 -1.18
CA GLU A 33 -17.86 -7.41 -1.10
C GLU A 33 -17.11 -6.23 -1.77
N ILE A 34 -15.78 -6.26 -1.73
CA ILE A 34 -14.93 -5.35 -2.47
C ILE A 34 -14.01 -6.15 -3.38
N THR A 35 -14.39 -6.26 -4.63
CA THR A 35 -13.59 -6.96 -5.64
C THR A 35 -12.53 -6.03 -6.23
N ILE A 36 -11.29 -6.53 -6.25
CA ILE A 36 -10.13 -5.92 -6.92
C ILE A 36 -9.59 -6.93 -7.93
N GLU A 37 -9.83 -6.68 -9.21
CA GLU A 37 -9.41 -7.55 -10.32
C GLU A 37 -7.93 -7.35 -10.63
N ASP A 38 -7.07 -7.82 -9.71
CA ASP A 38 -5.62 -7.75 -9.83
C ASP A 38 -4.98 -9.06 -9.34
N GLU A 39 -4.04 -9.61 -10.08
CA GLU A 39 -3.36 -10.85 -9.72
C GLU A 39 -2.48 -10.72 -8.48
N ALA A 40 -2.06 -9.51 -8.13
CA ALA A 40 -1.37 -9.22 -6.88
C ALA A 40 -2.29 -9.32 -5.66
N VAL A 41 -3.62 -9.39 -5.87
CA VAL A 41 -4.63 -9.52 -4.81
C VAL A 41 -5.04 -10.99 -4.70
N SER A 42 -5.00 -11.54 -3.49
CA SER A 42 -5.46 -12.91 -3.21
C SER A 42 -6.98 -13.02 -3.36
N TRP A 43 -7.50 -14.25 -3.56
CA TRP A 43 -8.92 -14.52 -3.75
C TRP A 43 -9.77 -13.93 -2.60
N ASN A 44 -9.39 -14.21 -1.35
CA ASN A 44 -9.78 -13.49 -0.16
C ASN A 44 -8.49 -12.93 0.43
N HIS A 45 -8.33 -11.61 0.45
CA HIS A 45 -7.06 -10.99 0.81
C HIS A 45 -7.09 -10.37 2.20
N LEU A 46 -8.09 -9.58 2.45
CA LEU A 46 -8.26 -8.78 3.65
C LEU A 46 -9.71 -8.87 4.13
N GLU A 47 -9.89 -8.93 5.43
CA GLU A 47 -11.18 -8.83 6.08
C GLU A 47 -11.26 -7.55 6.91
N ILE A 48 -12.38 -6.86 6.82
CA ILE A 48 -12.69 -5.72 7.67
C ILE A 48 -13.97 -6.06 8.44
N GLU A 49 -13.82 -6.21 9.75
CA GLU A 49 -14.95 -6.43 10.67
C GLU A 49 -15.42 -5.10 11.27
N CYS A 50 -16.73 -4.90 11.31
CA CYS A 50 -17.39 -3.79 11.97
C CYS A 50 -18.07 -4.30 13.26
N ARG A 51 -17.55 -3.93 14.43
CA ARG A 51 -18.11 -4.28 15.73
C ARG A 51 -18.54 -3.02 16.49
N GLY A 52 -19.79 -2.64 16.31
CA GLY A 52 -20.29 -1.35 16.82
C GLY A 52 -19.56 -0.20 16.14
N ASP A 53 -18.84 0.61 16.92
CA ASP A 53 -18.06 1.76 16.41
C ASP A 53 -16.57 1.42 16.17
N VAL A 54 -16.22 0.14 16.16
CA VAL A 54 -14.83 -0.31 15.98
C VAL A 54 -14.71 -1.05 14.66
N LEU A 55 -13.83 -0.58 13.79
CA LEU A 55 -13.40 -1.31 12.61
C LEU A 55 -12.08 -2.03 12.91
N MET A 56 -12.01 -3.30 12.50
CA MET A 56 -10.81 -4.14 12.62
C MET A 56 -10.44 -4.66 11.25
N ALA A 57 -9.16 -4.58 10.89
CA ALA A 57 -8.63 -5.18 9.69
C ALA A 57 -7.81 -6.43 10.03
N THR A 58 -7.97 -7.47 9.23
CA THR A 58 -7.24 -8.75 9.35
C THR A 58 -6.81 -9.22 7.97
N ASP A 59 -5.51 -9.41 7.76
CA ASP A 59 -5.02 -10.07 6.55
C ASP A 59 -5.39 -11.56 6.61
N LEU A 60 -5.91 -12.10 5.53
CA LEU A 60 -6.40 -13.49 5.43
C LEU A 60 -5.31 -14.43 4.86
N ASP A 61 -4.10 -14.37 5.38
CA ASP A 61 -2.92 -15.10 4.87
C ASP A 61 -2.72 -14.83 3.37
N SER A 62 -2.82 -13.56 3.00
CA SER A 62 -2.69 -13.16 1.61
C SER A 62 -1.27 -13.40 1.08
N ARG A 63 -1.16 -13.69 -0.22
CA ARG A 63 0.13 -14.00 -0.87
C ARG A 63 1.14 -12.87 -0.71
N ASN A 64 0.67 -11.64 -0.84
CA ASN A 64 1.53 -10.45 -0.90
C ASN A 64 1.50 -9.63 0.38
N GLY A 65 0.63 -9.98 1.32
CA GLY A 65 0.41 -9.26 2.55
C GLY A 65 -0.36 -7.96 2.34
N THR A 66 -0.89 -7.45 3.43
CA THR A 66 -1.52 -6.13 3.54
C THR A 66 -0.61 -5.21 4.34
N ALA A 67 -0.53 -3.94 3.97
CA ALA A 67 0.10 -2.92 4.81
C ALA A 67 -0.96 -1.95 5.34
N LEU A 68 -0.84 -1.55 6.61
CA LEU A 68 -1.64 -0.51 7.24
C LEU A 68 -0.72 0.68 7.59
N ASN A 69 -0.94 1.83 6.96
CA ASN A 69 -0.13 3.04 7.13
C ASN A 69 1.39 2.77 6.92
N GLY A 70 1.72 1.92 5.94
CA GLY A 70 3.09 1.53 5.63
C GLY A 70 3.68 0.42 6.50
N GLU A 71 2.98 -0.06 7.54
CA GLU A 71 3.40 -1.19 8.36
C GLU A 71 2.70 -2.49 7.95
N PRO A 72 3.38 -3.64 7.93
CA PRO A 72 2.74 -4.92 7.65
C PRO A 72 1.60 -5.22 8.63
N LEU A 73 0.47 -5.72 8.11
CA LEU A 73 -0.67 -6.15 8.89
C LEU A 73 -0.54 -7.65 9.23
N ASP A 74 0.32 -7.97 10.20
CA ASP A 74 0.64 -9.33 10.65
C ASP A 74 -0.34 -9.89 11.69
N ARG A 75 -1.26 -9.06 12.18
CA ARG A 75 -2.28 -9.38 13.18
C ARG A 75 -3.47 -8.44 13.03
N PRO A 76 -4.66 -8.79 13.57
CA PRO A 76 -5.81 -7.90 13.56
C PRO A 76 -5.50 -6.53 14.18
N ARG A 77 -5.76 -5.46 13.45
CA ARG A 77 -5.53 -4.07 13.89
C ARG A 77 -6.79 -3.24 13.76
N ARG A 78 -6.97 -2.37 14.73
CA ARG A 78 -8.07 -1.40 14.71
C ARG A 78 -7.80 -0.34 13.64
N LEU A 79 -8.82 -0.06 12.83
CA LEU A 79 -8.81 1.03 11.86
C LEU A 79 -9.44 2.29 12.46
N ARG A 80 -8.93 3.43 12.01
CA ARG A 80 -9.39 4.77 12.33
C ARG A 80 -9.71 5.54 11.06
N ASP A 81 -10.41 6.65 11.22
CA ASP A 81 -10.63 7.58 10.12
C ASP A 81 -9.29 8.09 9.54
N GLY A 82 -9.16 8.04 8.22
CA GLY A 82 -7.96 8.41 7.50
C GLY A 82 -6.87 7.33 7.43
N ASP A 83 -7.05 6.16 8.05
CA ASP A 83 -6.11 5.05 7.90
C ASP A 83 -6.09 4.54 6.45
N VAL A 84 -4.92 4.14 6.01
CA VAL A 84 -4.66 3.65 4.65
C VAL A 84 -4.20 2.20 4.68
N LEU A 85 -4.96 1.34 4.03
CA LEU A 85 -4.57 -0.03 3.73
C LEU A 85 -4.03 -0.12 2.30
N VAL A 86 -2.99 -0.89 2.12
CA VAL A 86 -2.43 -1.21 0.79
C VAL A 86 -2.53 -2.71 0.56
N VAL A 87 -3.23 -3.09 -0.51
CA VAL A 87 -3.55 -4.46 -0.90
C VAL A 87 -3.18 -4.65 -2.36
N GLY A 88 -2.15 -5.43 -2.66
CA GLY A 88 -1.72 -5.70 -4.03
C GLY A 88 -1.38 -4.43 -4.84
N GLY A 89 -0.90 -3.36 -4.18
CA GLY A 89 -0.62 -2.07 -4.81
C GLY A 89 -1.83 -1.12 -4.88
N HIS A 90 -3.02 -1.57 -4.47
CA HIS A 90 -4.22 -0.73 -4.38
C HIS A 90 -4.31 -0.06 -3.02
N ARG A 91 -4.64 1.22 -3.02
CA ARG A 91 -4.83 2.04 -1.82
C ARG A 91 -6.30 2.03 -1.41
N LEU A 92 -6.56 1.66 -0.16
CA LEU A 92 -7.87 1.70 0.47
C LEU A 92 -7.83 2.67 1.65
N GLU A 93 -8.45 3.82 1.54
CA GLU A 93 -8.54 4.81 2.61
C GLU A 93 -9.85 4.65 3.38
N ILE A 94 -9.75 4.60 4.69
CA ILE A 94 -10.89 4.45 5.59
C ILE A 94 -11.49 5.82 5.87
N ALA A 95 -12.79 5.99 5.62
CA ALA A 95 -13.55 7.16 6.01
C ALA A 95 -14.66 6.75 6.99
N GLN A 96 -14.63 7.31 8.22
CA GLN A 96 -15.64 7.08 9.24
C GLN A 96 -16.43 8.38 9.46
N GLY A 97 -17.75 8.32 9.25
CA GLY A 97 -18.66 9.45 9.43
C GLY A 97 -19.27 9.95 8.13
N ASN A 98 -20.33 10.77 8.25
CA ASN A 98 -21.12 11.30 7.14
C ASN A 98 -20.40 12.47 6.40
N LEU A 99 -19.11 12.43 6.34
CA LEU A 99 -18.32 13.29 5.44
C LEU A 99 -18.24 12.53 4.12
N GLY A 100 -19.06 12.98 3.16
CA GLY A 100 -18.78 12.72 1.74
C GLY A 100 -17.30 12.96 1.47
N PRO A 101 -16.77 12.62 0.27
CA PRO A 101 -15.37 12.86 0.03
C PRO A 101 -15.11 14.25 0.55
N VAL A 102 -14.38 14.35 1.67
CA VAL A 102 -13.68 15.57 1.87
C VAL A 102 -12.95 15.65 0.55
N GLN A 103 -13.45 16.54 -0.37
CA GLN A 103 -12.52 17.21 -1.20
C GLN A 103 -11.53 17.79 -0.18
N ARG A 104 -10.63 16.95 0.27
CA ARG A 104 -9.31 17.41 0.54
C ARG A 104 -8.93 17.95 -0.83
N THR A 105 -9.42 19.17 -1.09
CA THR A 105 -8.60 20.11 -1.80
C THR A 105 -7.23 19.70 -1.35
N VAL A 106 -6.43 19.19 -2.27
CA VAL A 106 -5.00 18.97 -2.06
C VAL A 106 -4.46 20.34 -1.60
N ALA A 107 -4.90 20.76 -0.44
CA ALA A 107 -4.24 21.68 0.43
C ALA A 107 -3.16 20.81 1.05
N SER A 108 -2.17 20.48 0.16
CA SER A 108 -0.76 20.64 0.44
C SER A 108 -0.44 20.75 1.94
N ALA A 109 -0.57 19.64 2.65
CA ALA A 109 0.06 19.40 3.93
C ALA A 109 0.38 17.92 4.07
N GLU A 110 0.62 17.25 2.93
CA GLU A 110 1.68 16.26 2.90
C GLU A 110 2.97 17.07 2.82
N PRO A 111 4.00 16.72 3.58
CA PRO A 111 5.32 16.95 3.06
C PRO A 111 5.33 16.15 1.75
N SER A 112 5.09 16.84 0.63
CA SER A 112 5.36 16.26 -0.68
C SER A 112 6.83 15.92 -0.62
N VAL A 113 7.13 14.64 -0.40
CA VAL A 113 8.51 14.16 -0.42
C VAL A 113 8.92 14.33 -1.88
N ALA A 114 9.43 15.54 -2.19
CA ALA A 114 9.87 15.87 -3.53
C ALA A 114 11.04 14.95 -3.84
N LEU A 115 10.76 13.84 -4.49
CA LEU A 115 11.81 12.93 -4.95
C LEU A 115 12.54 13.56 -6.12
N THR A 116 13.85 13.47 -6.10
CA THR A 116 14.69 13.70 -7.28
C THR A 116 14.37 12.64 -8.34
N GLU A 117 14.76 12.87 -9.57
CA GLU A 117 14.57 11.89 -10.65
C GLU A 117 15.25 10.54 -10.33
N GLU A 118 16.43 10.57 -9.72
CA GLU A 118 17.14 9.35 -9.29
C GLU A 118 16.38 8.60 -8.17
N GLU A 119 15.82 9.32 -7.21
CA GLU A 119 15.03 8.73 -6.13
C GLU A 119 13.71 8.15 -6.65
N ARG A 120 13.07 8.83 -7.59
CA ARG A 120 11.85 8.33 -8.25
C ARG A 120 12.13 7.07 -9.05
N ALA A 121 13.20 7.05 -9.85
CA ALA A 121 13.61 5.85 -10.57
C ALA A 121 13.93 4.68 -9.61
N THR A 122 14.55 4.97 -8.46
CA THR A 122 14.83 3.95 -7.44
C THR A 122 13.53 3.44 -6.80
N ALA A 123 12.58 4.31 -6.51
CA ALA A 123 11.27 3.96 -5.99
C ALA A 123 10.50 3.07 -6.98
N ALA A 124 10.44 3.45 -8.25
CA ALA A 124 9.80 2.67 -9.30
C ALA A 124 10.45 1.28 -9.47
N ALA A 125 11.79 1.21 -9.48
CA ALA A 125 12.51 -0.07 -9.57
C ALA A 125 12.25 -0.96 -8.35
N LEU A 126 12.14 -0.39 -7.15
CA LEU A 126 11.86 -1.12 -5.91
C LEU A 126 10.49 -1.80 -5.93
N VAL A 127 9.47 -1.11 -6.46
CA VAL A 127 8.09 -1.61 -6.46
C VAL A 127 7.72 -2.36 -7.74
N ALA A 128 8.57 -2.35 -8.77
CA ALA A 128 8.32 -3.03 -10.04
C ALA A 128 7.89 -4.50 -9.90
N PRO A 129 8.48 -5.34 -9.00
CA PRO A 129 8.05 -6.73 -8.84
C PRO A 129 6.63 -6.89 -8.28
N TYR A 130 6.08 -5.87 -7.59
CA TYR A 130 4.67 -5.91 -7.15
C TYR A 130 3.70 -5.82 -8.33
N ARG A 131 4.16 -5.28 -9.47
CA ARG A 131 3.39 -5.09 -10.69
C ARG A 131 3.64 -6.14 -11.76
N SER A 132 4.65 -7.02 -11.55
CA SER A 132 5.00 -8.05 -12.51
C SER A 132 4.26 -9.35 -12.23
N GLU A 133 3.84 -10.03 -13.29
CA GLU A 133 3.33 -11.40 -13.24
C GLU A 133 4.48 -12.39 -13.04
N GLY A 134 4.33 -13.35 -12.13
CA GLY A 134 5.26 -14.47 -11.98
C GLY A 134 5.76 -14.74 -10.57
N ALA A 135 6.83 -15.54 -10.45
CA ALA A 135 7.36 -16.04 -9.18
C ALA A 135 7.92 -14.95 -8.23
N PHE A 136 8.06 -13.73 -8.72
CA PHE A 136 8.58 -12.57 -7.96
C PHE A 136 7.50 -11.55 -7.60
N ALA A 137 6.25 -11.78 -8.02
CA ALA A 137 5.12 -10.92 -7.69
C ALA A 137 4.95 -10.83 -6.15
N GLY A 138 4.73 -9.61 -5.66
CA GLY A 138 4.40 -9.38 -4.25
C GLY A 138 5.57 -9.25 -3.28
N ARG A 139 6.80 -9.05 -3.75
CA ARG A 139 7.93 -8.65 -2.93
C ARG A 139 8.63 -7.40 -3.51
N PRO A 140 9.31 -6.61 -2.68
CA PRO A 140 10.14 -5.54 -3.20
C PRO A 140 11.30 -6.11 -4.03
N ALA A 141 11.77 -5.34 -5.01
CA ALA A 141 12.96 -5.69 -5.75
C ALA A 141 14.17 -5.83 -4.82
N THR A 142 15.00 -6.80 -5.10
CA THR A 142 16.29 -6.94 -4.43
C THR A 142 17.24 -5.85 -4.89
N ARG A 143 18.30 -5.64 -4.12
CA ARG A 143 19.36 -4.69 -4.46
C ARG A 143 19.98 -4.97 -5.84
N ALA A 144 20.16 -6.25 -6.18
CA ALA A 144 20.70 -6.66 -7.48
C ALA A 144 19.74 -6.32 -8.63
N GLU A 145 18.45 -6.58 -8.47
CA GLU A 145 17.40 -6.24 -9.45
C GLU A 145 17.29 -4.73 -9.65
N ILE A 146 17.38 -3.93 -8.57
CA ILE A 146 17.39 -2.46 -8.67
C ILE A 146 18.67 -1.98 -9.40
N ALA A 147 19.81 -2.57 -9.09
CA ALA A 147 21.09 -2.25 -9.74
C ALA A 147 21.03 -2.52 -11.24
N GLU A 148 20.45 -3.65 -11.65
CA GLU A 148 20.25 -4.04 -13.04
C GLU A 148 19.29 -3.08 -13.74
N ALA A 149 18.11 -2.83 -13.15
CA ALA A 149 17.09 -1.94 -13.72
C ALA A 149 17.57 -0.50 -13.93
N LEU A 150 18.44 -0.02 -13.04
CA LEU A 150 18.97 1.34 -13.10
C LEU A 150 20.36 1.45 -13.77
N HIS A 151 20.91 0.33 -14.26
CA HIS A 151 22.26 0.26 -14.83
C HIS A 151 23.35 0.84 -13.92
N VAL A 152 23.29 0.54 -12.63
CA VAL A 152 24.25 1.00 -11.61
C VAL A 152 24.87 -0.17 -10.85
N SER A 153 25.91 0.08 -10.05
CA SER A 153 26.43 -0.95 -9.13
C SER A 153 25.46 -1.22 -7.97
N GLU A 154 25.49 -2.44 -7.41
CA GLU A 154 24.71 -2.76 -6.21
C GLU A 154 25.01 -1.82 -5.03
N ARG A 155 26.25 -1.36 -4.90
CA ARG A 155 26.64 -0.37 -3.89
C ARG A 155 25.91 0.97 -4.11
N THR A 156 25.75 1.38 -5.36
CA THR A 156 25.02 2.60 -5.72
C THR A 156 23.52 2.42 -5.46
N ALA A 157 22.96 1.26 -5.84
CA ALA A 157 21.55 0.92 -5.56
C ALA A 157 21.27 0.93 -4.07
N GLN A 158 22.15 0.33 -3.24
CA GLN A 158 22.01 0.35 -1.79
C GLN A 158 22.02 1.78 -1.23
N ARG A 159 22.97 2.62 -1.66
CA ARG A 159 23.04 4.02 -1.22
C ARG A 159 21.77 4.81 -1.57
N ARG A 160 21.23 4.58 -2.78
CA ARG A 160 19.98 5.23 -3.22
C ARG A 160 18.78 4.75 -2.41
N LEU A 161 18.70 3.45 -2.10
CA LEU A 161 17.67 2.89 -1.22
C LEU A 161 17.75 3.45 0.18
N ASP A 162 18.96 3.60 0.73
CA ASP A 162 19.15 4.17 2.07
C ASP A 162 18.74 5.64 2.12
N ALA A 163 19.06 6.40 1.07
CA ALA A 163 18.63 7.79 0.94
C ALA A 163 17.11 7.91 0.81
N LEU A 164 16.49 7.05 0.00
CA LEU A 164 15.03 6.99 -0.13
C LEU A 164 14.36 6.62 1.18
N ALA A 165 14.86 5.60 1.88
CA ALA A 165 14.36 5.18 3.19
C ALA A 165 14.43 6.30 4.24
N ALA A 166 15.55 7.01 4.30
CA ALA A 166 15.72 8.16 5.21
C ALA A 166 14.74 9.28 4.90
N LYS A 167 14.50 9.54 3.61
CA LYS A 167 13.59 10.59 3.15
C LYS A 167 12.11 10.25 3.40
N LEU A 168 11.79 8.94 3.41
CA LEU A 168 10.45 8.42 3.70
C LEU A 168 10.23 8.13 5.19
N ASP A 169 11.18 8.51 6.05
CA ASP A 169 11.15 8.31 7.51
C ASP A 169 10.99 6.83 7.91
N VAL A 170 11.62 5.93 7.14
CA VAL A 170 11.64 4.50 7.45
C VAL A 170 12.80 4.19 8.39
N PRO A 171 12.53 3.59 9.59
CA PRO A 171 13.56 3.32 10.58
C PRO A 171 14.73 2.49 10.04
N GLY A 172 15.95 2.88 10.43
CA GLY A 172 17.18 2.21 10.01
C GLY A 172 17.38 0.81 10.59
N ASP A 173 16.73 0.54 11.73
CA ASP A 173 16.79 -0.71 12.49
C ASP A 173 15.79 -1.78 12.03
N ALA A 174 14.97 -1.48 11.01
CA ALA A 174 13.98 -2.42 10.44
C ALA A 174 14.62 -3.66 9.75
N GLY A 175 15.94 -3.75 9.67
CA GLY A 175 16.67 -4.94 9.24
C GLY A 175 16.20 -5.47 7.87
N ARG A 176 15.79 -6.75 7.82
CA ARG A 176 15.34 -7.43 6.58
C ARG A 176 14.00 -6.91 6.06
N GLU A 177 13.19 -6.28 6.89
CA GLU A 177 11.88 -5.75 6.52
C GLU A 177 11.96 -4.34 5.91
N ARG A 178 13.09 -3.65 6.06
CA ARG A 178 13.28 -2.29 5.57
C ARG A 178 12.90 -2.07 4.10
N PRO A 179 13.29 -2.93 3.14
CA PRO A 179 12.88 -2.78 1.76
C PRO A 179 11.36 -2.87 1.54
N ARG A 180 10.69 -3.73 2.33
CA ARG A 180 9.22 -3.84 2.31
C ARG A 180 8.54 -2.59 2.82
N LEU A 181 9.03 -2.03 3.92
CA LEU A 181 8.51 -0.79 4.51
C LEU A 181 8.70 0.40 3.56
N VAL A 182 9.87 0.49 2.90
CA VAL A 182 10.12 1.53 1.90
C VAL A 182 9.18 1.36 0.71
N ALA A 183 9.00 0.14 0.20
CA ALA A 183 8.10 -0.12 -0.92
C ALA A 183 6.65 0.21 -0.57
N ALA A 184 6.17 -0.19 0.61
CA ALA A 184 4.84 0.15 1.09
C ALA A 184 4.63 1.68 1.17
N ARG A 185 5.64 2.41 1.67
CA ARG A 185 5.60 3.87 1.77
C ARG A 185 5.62 4.56 0.41
N VAL A 186 6.40 4.02 -0.54
CA VAL A 186 6.42 4.50 -1.94
C VAL A 186 5.05 4.35 -2.59
N ILE A 187 4.41 3.18 -2.43
CA ILE A 187 3.08 2.89 -2.98
C ILE A 187 2.02 3.77 -2.31
N GLU A 188 2.05 3.87 -0.98
CA GLU A 188 1.14 4.70 -0.19
C GLU A 188 1.14 6.17 -0.66
N LEU A 189 2.32 6.71 -0.91
CA LEU A 189 2.51 8.10 -1.33
C LEU A 189 2.44 8.29 -2.86
N GLY A 190 2.27 7.22 -3.64
CA GLY A 190 2.22 7.27 -5.10
C GLY A 190 3.51 7.82 -5.75
N LEU A 191 4.67 7.59 -5.12
CA LEU A 191 5.96 8.17 -5.51
C LEU A 191 6.69 7.41 -6.63
N ASP A 192 6.11 6.37 -7.14
CA ASP A 192 6.64 5.47 -8.16
C ASP A 192 6.10 5.77 -9.58
N ARG A 193 5.43 6.92 -9.73
CA ARG A 193 4.84 7.41 -10.98
C ARG A 193 5.63 8.57 -11.56
#